data_e78cd26c1b2a5a4860083697f84e525d
#
_entry.id   e78cd26c1b2a5a4860083697f84e525d
#
_cell.length_a   1.000
_cell.length_b   1.000
_cell.length_c   1.000
_cell.angle_alpha   90.00
_cell.angle_beta   90.00
_cell.angle_gamma   90.00
#
_symmetry.space_group_name_H-M   'P 1'
#
loop_
_entity.id
_entity.type
_entity.pdbx_description
1 polymer ?
#
loop_
_entity_poly.entity_id
_entity_poly.type
_entity_poly.pdbx_seq_one_letter_code
_entity_poly.pdbx_strand_id
1 'polypeptide(L)'
;MSDDEHLAVPRPRPRWWLRAAVALITAVALAVGGYWLYDSVFVRCADGVREQGPRGECVGVTDGSYVFDAALRDISGQILAENRRVAKSGKPWVSVAYLQPMTPGPDDKGRDIIRRELEGAYLAQRELNDPRRGGRGDSPQIKLLLANSGAGSEQWRPLVDQLKEMKDGDRHLVAVAGLGHSRQTTQDAIDALRAAGIPMMGSTVTADAINRPGQTGFWRVAPPNADQASAVVRHLRTLQKQAGQRPYRVTTIKDRSEQDTYSASLNRGFTAAAARQGLKLTDMGLAYSSATAPPPTPSPRSPTGCAPIRRTRCTSRAAGGRCAASSRRWPPPGGAAPPRCTPATTWWASSTYRRATRRARRSGRSGNAAG
;
A
#
# COMPACT_ATOMS: atom_id res chain seq x y z
N MET A 1 42.97 -74.52 59.28
CA MET A 1 42.32 -74.20 57.96
C MET A 1 41.38 -73.08 58.20
N SER A 2 41.83 -71.89 57.86
CA SER A 2 41.09 -70.65 58.05
C SER A 2 40.59 -70.25 56.68
N ASP A 3 39.25 -70.31 56.46
CA ASP A 3 38.61 -69.83 55.25
C ASP A 3 38.47 -68.33 55.38
N ASP A 4 39.32 -67.56 54.67
CA ASP A 4 39.19 -66.13 54.49
C ASP A 4 38.10 -65.84 53.42
N GLU A 5 36.89 -65.66 53.85
CA GLU A 5 35.75 -65.25 53.00
C GLU A 5 35.93 -63.78 52.63
N HIS A 6 36.53 -63.53 51.47
CA HIS A 6 36.66 -62.18 50.91
C HIS A 6 35.31 -61.66 50.53
N LEU A 7 34.72 -60.83 51.36
CA LEU A 7 33.53 -60.01 51.03
C LEU A 7 33.85 -59.05 49.85
N ALA A 8 33.39 -59.42 48.65
CA ALA A 8 33.50 -58.59 47.47
C ALA A 8 32.59 -57.37 47.63
N VAL A 9 33.17 -56.17 47.88
CA VAL A 9 32.44 -54.93 47.89
C VAL A 9 31.99 -54.64 46.48
N PRO A 10 30.66 -54.48 46.20
CA PRO A 10 30.17 -54.21 44.87
C PRO A 10 30.64 -52.83 44.42
N ARG A 11 31.36 -52.79 43.30
CA ARG A 11 31.84 -51.53 42.67
C ARG A 11 30.65 -50.66 42.30
N PRO A 12 30.61 -49.39 42.67
CA PRO A 12 29.52 -48.47 42.31
C PRO A 12 29.44 -48.41 40.78
N ARG A 13 28.24 -48.67 40.27
CA ARG A 13 27.98 -48.56 38.80
C ARG A 13 28.25 -47.12 38.35
N PRO A 14 29.07 -46.92 37.29
CA PRO A 14 29.42 -45.58 36.86
C PRO A 14 28.13 -44.85 36.37
N ARG A 15 27.82 -43.75 37.03
CA ARG A 15 26.63 -42.89 36.71
C ARG A 15 26.90 -42.00 35.49
N TRP A 16 27.61 -42.51 34.48
CA TRP A 16 27.97 -41.79 33.25
C TRP A 16 26.73 -41.30 32.49
N TRP A 17 25.64 -42.08 32.48
CA TRP A 17 24.38 -41.73 31.87
C TRP A 17 23.73 -40.51 32.55
N LEU A 18 23.85 -40.33 33.88
CA LEU A 18 23.39 -39.10 34.57
C LEU A 18 24.22 -37.89 34.15
N ARG A 19 25.54 -38.06 33.99
CA ARG A 19 26.41 -36.96 33.51
C ARG A 19 26.10 -36.63 32.06
N ALA A 20 25.83 -37.60 31.21
CA ALA A 20 25.41 -37.43 29.85
C ALA A 20 24.02 -36.72 29.75
N ALA A 21 23.05 -37.11 30.59
CA ALA A 21 21.75 -36.49 30.65
C ALA A 21 21.84 -35.02 31.10
N VAL A 22 22.63 -34.72 32.14
CA VAL A 22 22.87 -33.35 32.61
C VAL A 22 23.55 -32.51 31.53
N ALA A 23 24.56 -33.02 30.84
CA ALA A 23 25.24 -32.33 29.75
C ALA A 23 24.29 -32.04 28.59
N LEU A 24 23.42 -32.98 28.23
CA LEU A 24 22.41 -32.79 27.19
C LEU A 24 21.38 -31.68 27.57
N ILE A 25 20.85 -31.74 28.80
CA ILE A 25 19.91 -30.72 29.30
C ILE A 25 20.56 -29.34 29.30
N THR A 26 21.82 -29.25 29.74
CA THR A 26 22.57 -28.00 29.75
C THR A 26 22.78 -27.47 28.32
N ALA A 27 23.17 -28.35 27.38
CA ALA A 27 23.34 -27.95 25.97
C ALA A 27 22.04 -27.48 25.34
N VAL A 28 20.92 -28.17 25.62
CA VAL A 28 19.57 -27.72 25.15
C VAL A 28 19.18 -26.38 25.79
N ALA A 29 19.40 -26.20 27.07
CA ALA A 29 19.11 -24.94 27.77
C ALA A 29 19.94 -23.77 27.21
N LEU A 30 21.23 -23.99 26.93
CA LEU A 30 22.10 -22.99 26.31
C LEU A 30 21.68 -22.69 24.85
N ALA A 31 21.30 -23.72 24.09
CA ALA A 31 20.80 -23.53 22.72
C ALA A 31 19.48 -22.74 22.69
N VAL A 32 18.53 -23.08 23.56
CA VAL A 32 17.25 -22.38 23.71
C VAL A 32 17.46 -20.96 24.23
N GLY A 33 18.28 -20.78 25.26
CA GLY A 33 18.63 -19.47 25.81
C GLY A 33 19.36 -18.58 24.81
N GLY A 34 20.32 -19.16 24.07
CA GLY A 34 21.05 -18.47 23.00
C GLY A 34 20.13 -18.06 21.84
N TYR A 35 19.23 -18.95 21.41
CA TYR A 35 18.22 -18.63 20.40
C TYR A 35 17.27 -17.52 20.88
N TRP A 36 16.80 -17.59 22.12
CA TRP A 36 15.93 -16.58 22.71
C TRP A 36 16.61 -15.20 22.81
N LEU A 37 17.86 -15.18 23.21
CA LEU A 37 18.68 -13.97 23.28
C LEU A 37 18.92 -13.40 21.87
N TYR A 38 19.25 -14.24 20.91
CA TYR A 38 19.44 -13.83 19.51
C TYR A 38 18.14 -13.22 18.93
N ASP A 39 16.99 -13.90 19.07
CA ASP A 39 15.69 -13.41 18.60
C ASP A 39 15.32 -12.08 19.27
N SER A 40 15.53 -11.96 20.59
CA SER A 40 15.15 -10.75 21.33
C SER A 40 16.03 -9.54 21.06
N VAL A 41 17.32 -9.74 20.75
CA VAL A 41 18.30 -8.64 20.59
C VAL A 41 18.51 -8.26 19.13
N PHE A 42 18.51 -9.23 18.22
CA PHE A 42 18.91 -9.03 16.84
C PHE A 42 17.77 -9.09 15.82
N VAL A 43 16.65 -9.73 16.13
CA VAL A 43 15.55 -9.94 15.17
C VAL A 43 14.30 -9.12 15.54
N ARG A 44 14.15 -8.76 16.80
CA ARG A 44 12.95 -8.07 17.28
C ARG A 44 13.08 -6.57 17.23
N CYS A 45 12.36 -5.91 16.32
CA CYS A 45 12.25 -4.44 16.28
C CYS A 45 11.37 -3.91 17.42
N ALA A 46 10.23 -4.58 17.67
CA ALA A 46 9.29 -4.27 18.73
C ALA A 46 8.32 -5.44 18.96
N ASP A 47 7.36 -5.29 19.88
CA ASP A 47 6.30 -6.28 20.04
C ASP A 47 5.44 -6.38 18.78
N GLY A 48 5.35 -7.59 18.21
CA GLY A 48 4.65 -7.85 16.96
C GLY A 48 5.37 -7.35 15.69
N VAL A 49 6.62 -6.84 15.80
CA VAL A 49 7.40 -6.32 14.68
C VAL A 49 8.80 -6.94 14.70
N ARG A 50 9.19 -7.58 13.60
CA ARG A 50 10.47 -8.27 13.48
C ARG A 50 11.22 -7.85 12.22
N GLU A 51 12.54 -7.95 12.25
CA GLU A 51 13.37 -7.83 11.05
C GLU A 51 13.08 -8.95 10.06
N GLN A 52 12.84 -8.58 8.80
CA GLN A 52 12.53 -9.51 7.72
C GLN A 52 13.27 -9.14 6.43
N GLY A 53 13.55 -10.17 5.65
CA GLY A 53 14.15 -10.04 4.34
C GLY A 53 15.61 -9.59 4.33
N PRO A 54 16.22 -9.54 3.14
CA PRO A 54 17.66 -9.27 3.00
C PRO A 54 18.06 -7.82 3.34
N ARG A 55 17.09 -6.92 3.47
CA ARG A 55 17.32 -5.52 3.84
C ARG A 55 17.15 -5.25 5.34
N GLY A 56 16.83 -6.26 6.14
CA GLY A 56 16.59 -6.09 7.57
C GLY A 56 15.44 -5.14 7.88
N GLU A 57 14.33 -5.23 7.13
CA GLU A 57 13.18 -4.34 7.31
C GLU A 57 12.34 -4.77 8.50
N CYS A 58 11.97 -3.82 9.35
CA CYS A 58 11.03 -4.07 10.44
C CYS A 58 9.61 -4.24 9.89
N VAL A 59 9.13 -5.48 9.86
CA VAL A 59 7.83 -5.91 9.31
C VAL A 59 6.97 -6.49 10.42
N GLY A 60 5.66 -6.30 10.34
CA GLY A 60 4.72 -6.83 11.33
C GLY A 60 3.58 -5.88 11.63
N VAL A 61 2.90 -6.14 12.76
CA VAL A 61 1.69 -5.42 13.17
C VAL A 61 1.92 -4.72 14.50
N THR A 62 1.58 -3.43 14.56
CA THR A 62 1.63 -2.61 15.78
C THR A 62 0.29 -1.88 16.02
N ASP A 63 0.04 -1.52 17.26
CA ASP A 63 -1.09 -0.65 17.64
C ASP A 63 -0.79 0.85 17.50
N GLY A 64 0.36 1.20 16.92
CA GLY A 64 0.90 2.54 16.80
C GLY A 64 2.05 2.83 17.75
N SER A 65 2.40 1.89 18.66
CA SER A 65 3.52 2.02 19.58
C SER A 65 4.88 1.98 18.89
N TYR A 66 4.98 1.27 17.77
CA TYR A 66 6.15 1.27 16.91
C TYR A 66 5.92 2.15 15.68
N VAL A 67 6.92 2.96 15.32
CA VAL A 67 6.89 3.89 14.19
C VAL A 67 7.75 3.35 13.05
N PHE A 68 7.14 2.85 12.00
CA PHE A 68 7.84 2.25 10.86
C PHE A 68 8.66 3.26 10.04
N ASP A 69 8.22 4.50 9.93
CA ASP A 69 8.92 5.59 9.24
C ASP A 69 8.70 6.92 9.99
N ALA A 70 9.72 7.76 10.03
CA ALA A 70 9.67 9.04 10.75
C ALA A 70 8.51 9.95 10.29
N ALA A 71 8.13 9.89 9.01
CA ALA A 71 7.01 10.65 8.45
C ALA A 71 5.63 10.18 8.98
N LEU A 72 5.56 8.99 9.58
CA LEU A 72 4.34 8.41 10.14
C LEU A 72 4.21 8.61 11.66
N ARG A 73 5.20 9.27 12.31
CA ARG A 73 5.27 9.41 13.78
C ARG A 73 4.00 10.00 14.37
N ASP A 74 3.54 11.13 13.83
CA ASP A 74 2.40 11.85 14.39
C ASP A 74 1.11 11.05 14.27
N ILE A 75 0.86 10.46 13.11
CA ILE A 75 -0.34 9.66 12.90
C ILE A 75 -0.31 8.35 13.68
N SER A 76 0.85 7.69 13.82
CA SER A 76 1.01 6.51 14.66
C SER A 76 0.69 6.83 16.12
N GLY A 77 1.17 7.97 16.63
CA GLY A 77 0.88 8.44 17.98
C GLY A 77 -0.61 8.72 18.22
N GLN A 78 -1.30 9.31 17.25
CA GLN A 78 -2.75 9.55 17.31
C GLN A 78 -3.55 8.25 17.32
N ILE A 79 -3.17 7.28 16.49
CA ILE A 79 -3.79 5.94 16.45
C ILE A 79 -3.57 5.23 17.78
N LEU A 80 -2.35 5.25 18.32
CA LEU A 80 -2.04 4.67 19.64
C LEU A 80 -2.89 5.28 20.75
N ALA A 81 -3.03 6.60 20.77
CA ALA A 81 -3.84 7.29 21.77
C ALA A 81 -5.31 6.86 21.72
N GLU A 82 -5.87 6.74 20.51
CA GLU A 82 -7.24 6.26 20.32
C GLU A 82 -7.39 4.79 20.69
N ASN A 83 -6.46 3.92 20.31
CA ASN A 83 -6.46 2.51 20.70
C ASN A 83 -6.40 2.33 22.22
N ARG A 84 -5.61 3.16 22.93
CA ARG A 84 -5.57 3.18 24.40
C ARG A 84 -6.87 3.68 25.02
N ARG A 85 -7.53 4.67 24.39
CA ARG A 85 -8.86 5.14 24.81
C ARG A 85 -9.89 4.02 24.71
N VAL A 86 -9.90 3.31 23.58
CA VAL A 86 -10.77 2.15 23.35
C VAL A 86 -10.51 1.07 24.41
N ALA A 87 -9.26 0.71 24.66
CA ALA A 87 -8.90 -0.29 25.66
C ALA A 87 -9.40 0.06 27.08
N LYS A 88 -9.37 1.35 27.42
CA LYS A 88 -9.82 1.85 28.74
C LYS A 88 -11.33 2.05 28.84
N SER A 89 -12.08 1.96 27.75
CA SER A 89 -13.53 2.26 27.73
C SER A 89 -14.40 1.20 28.41
N GLY A 90 -13.87 -0.01 28.63
CA GLY A 90 -14.63 -1.17 29.10
C GLY A 90 -15.68 -1.69 28.11
N LYS A 91 -15.80 -1.10 26.91
CA LYS A 91 -16.73 -1.52 25.86
C LYS A 91 -16.13 -2.64 25.00
N PRO A 92 -16.96 -3.50 24.41
CA PRO A 92 -16.52 -4.46 23.40
C PRO A 92 -15.78 -3.75 22.25
N TRP A 93 -14.73 -4.38 21.75
CA TRP A 93 -13.95 -3.85 20.64
C TRP A 93 -13.48 -4.96 19.70
N VAL A 94 -13.19 -4.58 18.45
CA VAL A 94 -12.57 -5.41 17.42
C VAL A 94 -11.40 -4.68 16.83
N SER A 95 -10.53 -5.39 16.12
CA SER A 95 -9.39 -4.78 15.41
C SER A 95 -9.60 -4.82 13.91
N VAL A 96 -9.16 -3.75 13.24
CA VAL A 96 -8.98 -3.68 11.78
C VAL A 96 -7.51 -3.36 11.52
N ALA A 97 -6.84 -4.19 10.73
CA ALA A 97 -5.45 -3.94 10.34
C ALA A 97 -5.40 -3.13 9.04
N TYR A 98 -4.62 -2.05 9.03
CA TYR A 98 -4.34 -1.25 7.83
C TYR A 98 -3.00 -1.67 7.25
N LEU A 99 -3.06 -2.46 6.18
CA LEU A 99 -1.90 -3.05 5.53
C LEU A 99 -1.34 -2.12 4.45
N GLN A 100 -0.08 -1.74 4.60
CA GLN A 100 0.66 -0.91 3.63
C GLN A 100 2.15 -1.22 3.67
N PRO A 101 2.91 -0.96 2.60
CA PRO A 101 4.38 -0.93 2.64
C PRO A 101 4.85 0.34 3.37
N MET A 102 4.83 0.33 4.72
CA MET A 102 5.13 1.52 5.55
C MET A 102 6.62 1.85 5.64
N THR A 103 7.49 0.96 5.16
CA THR A 103 8.91 1.19 4.88
C THR A 103 9.14 1.22 3.37
N PRO A 104 8.63 2.27 2.67
CA PRO A 104 8.59 2.26 1.22
C PRO A 104 9.98 2.29 0.59
N GLY A 105 10.17 1.43 -0.39
CA GLY A 105 11.30 1.46 -1.31
C GLY A 105 11.15 2.56 -2.37
N PRO A 106 12.12 2.67 -3.29
CA PRO A 106 12.13 3.71 -4.33
C PRO A 106 10.88 3.69 -5.24
N ASP A 107 10.34 2.52 -5.48
CA ASP A 107 9.22 2.29 -6.41
C ASP A 107 7.86 2.23 -5.73
N ASP A 108 7.82 2.41 -4.41
CA ASP A 108 6.58 2.43 -3.64
C ASP A 108 5.94 3.82 -3.64
N LYS A 109 4.70 3.88 -3.11
CA LYS A 109 4.04 5.14 -2.81
C LYS A 109 4.93 6.01 -1.92
N GLY A 110 4.97 7.28 -2.24
CA GLY A 110 5.67 8.24 -1.38
C GLY A 110 5.09 8.23 0.05
N ARG A 111 5.97 8.45 1.04
CA ARG A 111 5.62 8.50 2.47
C ARG A 111 4.43 9.40 2.78
N ASP A 112 4.30 10.51 2.06
CA ASP A 112 3.18 11.44 2.20
C ASP A 112 1.83 10.83 1.79
N ILE A 113 1.81 9.93 0.81
CA ILE A 113 0.57 9.26 0.38
C ILE A 113 0.15 8.26 1.45
N ILE A 114 1.09 7.45 1.95
CA ILE A 114 0.85 6.46 3.01
C ILE A 114 0.35 7.17 4.27
N ARG A 115 0.99 8.28 4.67
CA ARG A 115 0.57 9.08 5.80
C ARG A 115 -0.88 9.57 5.66
N ARG A 116 -1.25 10.11 4.50
CA ARG A 116 -2.63 10.59 4.24
C ARG A 116 -3.66 9.45 4.25
N GLU A 117 -3.29 8.29 3.76
CA GLU A 117 -4.17 7.11 3.83
C GLU A 117 -4.39 6.69 5.30
N LEU A 118 -3.34 6.71 6.13
CA LEU A 118 -3.47 6.44 7.56
C LEU A 118 -4.26 7.52 8.31
N GLU A 119 -4.10 8.79 7.95
CA GLU A 119 -4.92 9.89 8.46
C GLU A 119 -6.40 9.65 8.17
N GLY A 120 -6.73 9.21 6.94
CA GLY A 120 -8.10 8.84 6.56
C GLY A 120 -8.64 7.64 7.36
N ALA A 121 -7.83 6.61 7.56
CA ALA A 121 -8.21 5.45 8.36
C ALA A 121 -8.44 5.83 9.85
N TYR A 122 -7.59 6.70 10.40
CA TYR A 122 -7.74 7.23 11.75
C TYR A 122 -9.01 8.07 11.91
N LEU A 123 -9.33 8.91 10.93
CA LEU A 123 -10.57 9.69 10.95
C LEU A 123 -11.80 8.78 10.96
N ALA A 124 -11.81 7.72 10.14
CA ALA A 124 -12.87 6.73 10.14
C ALA A 124 -12.97 5.99 11.48
N GLN A 125 -11.83 5.59 12.07
CA GLN A 125 -11.78 5.00 13.40
C GLN A 125 -12.42 5.93 14.45
N ARG A 126 -12.03 7.20 14.46
CA ARG A 126 -12.56 8.21 15.38
C ARG A 126 -14.06 8.43 15.20
N GLU A 127 -14.52 8.51 13.97
CA GLU A 127 -15.94 8.71 13.66
C GLU A 127 -16.78 7.53 14.13
N LEU A 128 -16.34 6.30 13.88
CA LEU A 128 -17.05 5.08 14.30
C LEU A 128 -17.03 4.89 15.83
N ASN A 129 -15.97 5.31 16.50
CA ASN A 129 -15.82 5.16 17.96
C ASN A 129 -16.51 6.27 18.77
N ASP A 130 -16.90 7.38 18.13
CA ASP A 130 -17.53 8.52 18.82
C ASP A 130 -19.03 8.53 18.57
N PRO A 131 -19.87 8.21 19.57
CA PRO A 131 -21.32 8.21 19.42
C PRO A 131 -21.91 9.57 19.03
N ARG A 132 -21.17 10.67 19.33
CA ARG A 132 -21.60 12.05 18.98
C ARG A 132 -21.39 12.38 17.51
N ARG A 133 -20.59 11.59 16.79
CA ARG A 133 -20.23 11.81 15.37
C ARG A 133 -20.96 10.88 14.41
N GLY A 134 -22.05 10.24 14.86
CA GLY A 134 -22.83 9.30 14.06
C GLY A 134 -22.40 7.84 14.20
N GLY A 135 -21.40 7.56 15.05
CA GLY A 135 -21.05 6.21 15.46
C GLY A 135 -22.22 5.57 16.19
N ARG A 136 -22.51 4.31 15.86
CA ARG A 136 -23.56 3.54 16.56
C ARG A 136 -23.01 3.16 17.94
N GLY A 137 -23.47 3.83 18.99
CA GLY A 137 -22.97 3.65 20.36
C GLY A 137 -23.02 2.22 20.92
N ASP A 138 -23.79 1.35 20.29
CA ASP A 138 -23.97 -0.07 20.66
C ASP A 138 -23.10 -1.03 19.83
N SER A 139 -22.38 -0.54 18.85
CA SER A 139 -21.44 -1.36 18.05
C SER A 139 -20.12 -1.51 18.80
N PRO A 140 -19.37 -2.62 18.58
CA PRO A 140 -18.03 -2.75 19.13
C PRO A 140 -17.14 -1.59 18.65
N GLN A 141 -16.31 -1.06 19.52
CA GLN A 141 -15.33 -0.04 19.17
C GLN A 141 -14.23 -0.65 18.29
N ILE A 142 -13.59 0.18 17.49
CA ILE A 142 -12.55 -0.27 16.55
C ILE A 142 -11.18 0.15 17.07
N LYS A 143 -10.26 -0.81 17.21
CA LYS A 143 -8.82 -0.58 17.27
C LYS A 143 -8.23 -0.65 15.88
N LEU A 144 -7.49 0.37 15.47
CA LEU A 144 -6.78 0.40 14.20
C LEU A 144 -5.35 -0.09 14.42
N LEU A 145 -4.97 -1.14 13.70
CA LEU A 145 -3.63 -1.70 13.75
C LEU A 145 -2.88 -1.31 12.48
N LEU A 146 -1.60 -0.99 12.62
CA LEU A 146 -0.71 -0.67 11.51
C LEU A 146 0.06 -1.94 11.12
N ALA A 147 -0.13 -2.41 9.89
CA ALA A 147 0.46 -3.63 9.36
C ALA A 147 1.43 -3.29 8.22
N ASN A 148 2.74 -3.42 8.47
CA ASN A 148 3.78 -3.15 7.50
C ASN A 148 4.21 -4.40 6.77
N SER A 149 4.09 -4.41 5.45
CA SER A 149 4.50 -5.52 4.57
C SER A 149 5.91 -5.35 3.98
N GLY A 150 6.67 -4.35 4.42
CA GLY A 150 7.97 -4.02 3.85
C GLY A 150 7.87 -3.39 2.46
N ALA A 151 9.01 -2.94 1.92
CA ALA A 151 9.09 -2.36 0.59
C ALA A 151 8.55 -3.33 -0.48
N GLY A 152 7.78 -2.81 -1.43
CA GLY A 152 7.14 -3.60 -2.47
C GLY A 152 6.14 -4.64 -1.97
N SER A 153 5.81 -4.62 -0.69
CA SER A 153 5.07 -5.69 0.00
C SER A 153 5.76 -7.06 -0.13
N GLU A 154 7.07 -7.09 -0.23
CA GLU A 154 7.85 -8.33 -0.41
C GLU A 154 7.77 -9.27 0.78
N GLN A 155 7.55 -8.71 1.98
CA GLN A 155 7.45 -9.46 3.23
C GLN A 155 5.99 -9.78 3.61
N TRP A 156 5.13 -9.95 2.63
CA TRP A 156 3.70 -10.20 2.86
C TRP A 156 3.41 -11.52 3.58
N ARG A 157 4.22 -12.57 3.34
CA ARG A 157 3.97 -13.92 3.90
C ARG A 157 3.99 -13.93 5.42
N PRO A 158 5.09 -13.55 6.10
CA PRO A 158 5.13 -13.53 7.57
C PRO A 158 4.08 -12.57 8.15
N LEU A 159 3.78 -11.46 7.47
CA LEU A 159 2.73 -10.54 7.91
C LEU A 159 1.34 -11.17 7.83
N VAL A 160 1.01 -11.88 6.74
CA VAL A 160 -0.28 -12.57 6.60
C VAL A 160 -0.42 -13.68 7.63
N ASP A 161 0.65 -14.43 7.92
CA ASP A 161 0.61 -15.48 8.94
C ASP A 161 0.34 -14.87 10.33
N GLN A 162 0.96 -13.76 10.66
CA GLN A 162 0.66 -13.00 11.88
C GLN A 162 -0.81 -12.52 11.92
N LEU A 163 -1.35 -12.01 10.81
CA LEU A 163 -2.76 -11.58 10.75
C LEU A 163 -3.75 -12.73 10.93
N LYS A 164 -3.42 -13.94 10.45
CA LYS A 164 -4.21 -15.15 10.69
C LYS A 164 -4.25 -15.51 12.18
N GLU A 165 -3.10 -15.49 12.85
CA GLU A 165 -3.03 -15.73 14.30
C GLU A 165 -3.84 -14.69 15.08
N MET A 166 -3.83 -13.43 14.64
CA MET A 166 -4.59 -12.36 15.30
C MET A 166 -6.10 -12.46 15.10
N LYS A 167 -6.56 -13.12 14.03
CA LYS A 167 -8.00 -13.38 13.81
C LYS A 167 -8.58 -14.27 14.89
N ASP A 168 -7.87 -15.34 15.23
CA ASP A 168 -8.32 -16.38 16.15
C ASP A 168 -7.87 -16.13 17.59
N GLY A 169 -7.05 -15.08 17.83
CA GLY A 169 -6.46 -14.71 19.13
C GLY A 169 -7.09 -13.49 19.79
N ASP A 170 -6.47 -13.04 20.88
CA ASP A 170 -6.92 -11.95 21.74
C ASP A 170 -6.96 -10.56 21.08
N ARG A 171 -6.44 -10.44 19.85
CA ARG A 171 -6.45 -9.19 19.11
C ARG A 171 -7.77 -8.94 18.39
N HIS A 172 -8.67 -9.92 18.32
CA HIS A 172 -10.00 -9.81 17.72
C HIS A 172 -9.99 -9.17 16.32
N LEU A 173 -9.07 -9.61 15.45
CA LEU A 173 -8.95 -9.08 14.09
C LEU A 173 -10.16 -9.53 13.24
N VAL A 174 -10.93 -8.58 12.72
CA VAL A 174 -12.13 -8.86 11.91
C VAL A 174 -11.95 -8.51 10.44
N ALA A 175 -11.01 -7.64 10.07
CA ALA A 175 -10.81 -7.23 8.68
C ALA A 175 -9.42 -6.65 8.46
N VAL A 176 -9.00 -6.63 7.18
CA VAL A 176 -7.80 -5.95 6.69
C VAL A 176 -8.21 -4.87 5.69
N ALA A 177 -7.71 -3.66 5.86
CA ALA A 177 -7.94 -2.54 4.94
C ALA A 177 -6.61 -2.05 4.32
N GLY A 178 -6.70 -1.22 3.29
CA GLY A 178 -5.56 -0.61 2.62
C GLY A 178 -5.02 -1.45 1.48
N LEU A 179 -4.13 -2.40 1.76
CA LEU A 179 -3.55 -3.38 0.83
C LEU A 179 -2.58 -2.82 -0.22
N GLY A 180 -2.15 -1.58 -0.08
CA GLY A 180 -1.11 -0.98 -0.92
C GLY A 180 -1.47 -0.83 -2.39
N HIS A 181 -0.52 -1.13 -3.27
CA HIS A 181 -0.67 -1.08 -4.72
C HIS A 181 -1.05 -2.45 -5.32
N SER A 182 -1.58 -2.43 -6.53
CA SER A 182 -1.79 -3.65 -7.33
C SER A 182 -0.46 -4.20 -7.84
N ARG A 183 0.16 -5.08 -7.05
CA ARG A 183 1.36 -5.85 -7.38
C ARG A 183 1.07 -7.34 -7.31
N GLN A 184 1.97 -8.18 -7.81
CA GLN A 184 1.84 -9.63 -7.65
C GLN A 184 1.87 -10.02 -6.17
N THR A 185 2.78 -9.43 -5.37
CA THR A 185 2.86 -9.63 -3.92
C THR A 185 1.55 -9.26 -3.19
N THR A 186 0.87 -8.21 -3.64
CA THR A 186 -0.44 -7.81 -3.12
C THR A 186 -1.53 -8.81 -3.50
N GLN A 187 -1.51 -9.32 -4.73
CA GLN A 187 -2.42 -10.38 -5.17
C GLN A 187 -2.28 -11.64 -4.31
N ASP A 188 -1.02 -12.08 -4.11
CA ASP A 188 -0.72 -13.26 -3.31
C ASP A 188 -1.17 -13.10 -1.85
N ALA A 189 -0.94 -11.92 -1.26
CA ALA A 189 -1.42 -11.59 0.08
C ALA A 189 -2.96 -11.62 0.19
N ILE A 190 -3.66 -11.05 -0.79
CA ILE A 190 -5.13 -11.04 -0.86
C ILE A 190 -5.67 -12.46 -0.98
N ASP A 191 -5.05 -13.29 -1.81
CA ASP A 191 -5.48 -14.68 -2.00
C ASP A 191 -5.26 -15.51 -0.71
N ALA A 192 -4.15 -15.28 0.00
CA ALA A 192 -3.87 -15.93 1.28
C ALA A 192 -4.82 -15.47 2.41
N LEU A 193 -5.12 -14.16 2.49
CA LEU A 193 -6.12 -13.62 3.44
C LEU A 193 -7.53 -14.12 3.13
N ARG A 194 -7.89 -14.21 1.84
CA ARG A 194 -9.16 -14.77 1.39
C ARG A 194 -9.32 -16.24 1.80
N ALA A 195 -8.26 -17.04 1.59
CA ALA A 195 -8.23 -18.45 2.01
C ALA A 195 -8.39 -18.60 3.53
N ALA A 196 -7.90 -17.64 4.31
CA ALA A 196 -8.08 -17.58 5.76
C ALA A 196 -9.46 -17.02 6.19
N GLY A 197 -10.32 -16.64 5.26
CA GLY A 197 -11.65 -16.07 5.56
C GLY A 197 -11.57 -14.70 6.25
N ILE A 198 -10.52 -13.92 5.99
CA ILE A 198 -10.37 -12.56 6.51
C ILE A 198 -10.94 -11.57 5.48
N PRO A 199 -11.99 -10.81 5.80
CA PRO A 199 -12.55 -9.79 4.92
C PRO A 199 -11.55 -8.67 4.64
N MET A 200 -11.57 -8.15 3.40
CA MET A 200 -10.61 -7.13 2.98
C MET A 200 -11.27 -5.96 2.26
N MET A 201 -10.71 -4.75 2.45
CA MET A 201 -11.11 -3.55 1.74
C MET A 201 -9.88 -2.86 1.13
N GLY A 202 -9.74 -2.91 -0.20
CA GLY A 202 -8.67 -2.23 -0.93
C GLY A 202 -8.93 -0.74 -1.10
N SER A 203 -7.99 0.13 -0.71
CA SER A 203 -8.06 1.58 -0.91
C SER A 203 -7.71 1.98 -2.34
N THR A 204 -6.61 1.43 -2.87
CA THR A 204 -6.03 1.79 -4.18
C THR A 204 -5.71 0.59 -5.06
N VAL A 205 -6.21 -0.57 -4.70
CA VAL A 205 -6.03 -1.83 -5.44
C VAL A 205 -7.04 -1.91 -6.58
N THR A 206 -6.63 -1.63 -7.80
CA THR A 206 -7.52 -1.44 -8.95
C THR A 206 -7.35 -2.47 -10.07
N ALA A 207 -6.30 -3.31 -10.05
CA ALA A 207 -6.09 -4.33 -11.08
C ALA A 207 -7.25 -5.32 -11.14
N ASP A 208 -7.73 -5.61 -12.35
CA ASP A 208 -8.94 -6.41 -12.56
C ASP A 208 -8.80 -7.85 -12.08
N ALA A 209 -7.59 -8.43 -12.19
CA ALA A 209 -7.32 -9.81 -11.79
C ALA A 209 -7.48 -10.07 -10.28
N ILE A 210 -7.35 -9.03 -9.45
CA ILE A 210 -7.38 -9.14 -7.98
C ILE A 210 -8.78 -9.50 -7.45
N ASN A 211 -9.82 -9.12 -8.16
CA ASN A 211 -11.19 -9.43 -7.77
C ASN A 211 -12.00 -9.87 -8.99
N ARG A 212 -11.92 -11.16 -9.30
CA ARG A 212 -12.62 -11.76 -10.42
C ARG A 212 -14.09 -12.02 -10.06
N PRO A 213 -15.00 -12.09 -11.03
CA PRO A 213 -16.36 -12.50 -10.79
C PRO A 213 -16.43 -13.83 -10.03
N GLY A 214 -17.28 -13.91 -9.02
CA GLY A 214 -17.43 -15.08 -8.15
C GLY A 214 -16.47 -15.18 -6.97
N GLN A 215 -15.43 -14.32 -6.90
CA GLN A 215 -14.56 -14.23 -5.71
C GLN A 215 -15.20 -13.34 -4.65
N THR A 216 -15.20 -13.83 -3.41
CA THR A 216 -15.72 -13.11 -2.24
C THR A 216 -14.61 -12.65 -1.30
N GLY A 217 -14.96 -11.90 -0.25
CA GLY A 217 -14.05 -11.51 0.82
C GLY A 217 -13.14 -10.32 0.52
N PHE A 218 -13.16 -9.79 -0.71
CA PHE A 218 -12.43 -8.58 -1.07
C PHE A 218 -13.35 -7.54 -1.72
N TRP A 219 -13.29 -6.33 -1.21
CA TRP A 219 -13.98 -5.15 -1.77
C TRP A 219 -12.95 -4.05 -2.07
N ARG A 220 -13.33 -3.11 -2.92
CA ARG A 220 -12.49 -1.95 -3.25
C ARG A 220 -13.34 -0.69 -3.36
N VAL A 221 -12.78 0.45 -2.95
CA VAL A 221 -13.42 1.76 -3.10
C VAL A 221 -13.08 2.43 -4.43
N ALA A 222 -11.92 2.09 -5.00
CA ALA A 222 -11.51 2.60 -6.30
C ALA A 222 -12.10 1.74 -7.44
N PRO A 223 -12.53 2.34 -8.58
CA PRO A 223 -13.05 1.58 -9.71
C PRO A 223 -11.98 0.66 -10.31
N PRO A 224 -12.38 -0.48 -10.89
CA PRO A 224 -11.48 -1.36 -11.62
C PRO A 224 -10.77 -0.66 -12.78
N ASN A 225 -9.59 -1.15 -13.15
CA ASN A 225 -8.83 -0.57 -14.26
C ASN A 225 -9.58 -0.63 -15.60
N ALA A 226 -10.39 -1.66 -15.83
CA ALA A 226 -11.22 -1.77 -17.04
C ALA A 226 -12.25 -0.63 -17.13
N ASP A 227 -12.88 -0.24 -16.02
CA ASP A 227 -13.85 0.86 -15.98
C ASP A 227 -13.16 2.21 -16.17
N GLN A 228 -12.01 2.41 -15.53
CA GLN A 228 -11.17 3.59 -15.71
C GLN A 228 -10.74 3.74 -17.16
N ALA A 229 -10.23 2.67 -17.77
CA ALA A 229 -9.83 2.62 -19.17
C ALA A 229 -11.00 2.94 -20.12
N SER A 230 -12.17 2.36 -19.86
CA SER A 230 -13.38 2.63 -20.66
C SER A 230 -13.80 4.10 -20.59
N ALA A 231 -13.70 4.72 -19.42
CA ALA A 231 -14.00 6.14 -19.26
C ALA A 231 -13.01 7.04 -20.02
N VAL A 232 -11.71 6.72 -19.93
CA VAL A 232 -10.67 7.44 -20.66
C VAL A 232 -10.87 7.31 -22.16
N VAL A 233 -11.14 6.11 -22.68
CA VAL A 233 -11.38 5.89 -24.12
C VAL A 233 -12.60 6.68 -24.61
N ARG A 234 -13.70 6.70 -23.86
CA ARG A 234 -14.87 7.55 -24.19
C ARG A 234 -14.50 9.01 -24.33
N HIS A 235 -13.69 9.51 -23.41
CA HIS A 235 -13.23 10.90 -23.44
C HIS A 235 -12.35 11.17 -24.66
N LEU A 236 -11.38 10.29 -24.96
CA LEU A 236 -10.50 10.41 -26.12
C LEU A 236 -11.28 10.34 -27.43
N ARG A 237 -12.33 9.52 -27.51
CA ARG A 237 -13.24 9.47 -28.67
C ARG A 237 -14.00 10.80 -28.85
N THR A 238 -14.43 11.42 -27.77
CA THR A 238 -15.05 12.76 -27.85
C THR A 238 -14.06 13.78 -28.40
N LEU A 239 -12.81 13.79 -27.89
CA LEU A 239 -11.78 14.69 -28.42
C LEU A 239 -11.45 14.43 -29.89
N GLN A 240 -11.40 13.15 -30.31
CA GLN A 240 -11.18 12.76 -31.70
C GLN A 240 -12.29 13.29 -32.60
N LYS A 241 -13.56 13.18 -32.18
CA LYS A 241 -14.69 13.73 -32.95
C LYS A 241 -14.62 15.27 -33.04
N GLN A 242 -14.24 15.95 -31.96
CA GLN A 242 -14.08 17.41 -31.94
C GLN A 242 -12.92 17.92 -32.79
N ALA A 243 -11.90 17.09 -33.01
CA ALA A 243 -10.76 17.42 -33.87
C ALA A 243 -11.16 17.50 -35.36
N GLY A 244 -12.28 16.91 -35.75
CA GLY A 244 -12.76 16.87 -37.13
C GLY A 244 -11.77 16.18 -38.08
N GLN A 245 -11.34 16.89 -39.12
CA GLN A 245 -10.37 16.38 -40.10
C GLN A 245 -8.90 16.45 -39.62
N ARG A 246 -8.63 17.06 -38.46
CA ARG A 246 -7.27 17.12 -37.94
C ARG A 246 -6.80 15.73 -37.49
N PRO A 247 -5.54 15.35 -37.76
CA PRO A 247 -5.02 14.07 -37.29
C PRO A 247 -5.04 14.01 -35.76
N TYR A 248 -5.81 13.07 -35.20
CA TYR A 248 -5.84 12.81 -33.78
C TYR A 248 -5.30 11.41 -33.53
N ARG A 249 -4.05 11.37 -33.06
CA ARG A 249 -3.33 10.11 -32.81
C ARG A 249 -3.25 9.87 -31.31
N VAL A 250 -3.50 8.64 -30.89
CA VAL A 250 -3.37 8.17 -29.51
C VAL A 250 -2.34 7.06 -29.49
N THR A 251 -1.31 7.22 -28.68
CA THR A 251 -0.31 6.18 -28.44
C THR A 251 -0.26 5.83 -26.96
N THR A 252 0.12 4.59 -26.67
CA THR A 252 0.34 4.11 -25.30
C THR A 252 1.81 4.02 -25.00
N ILE A 253 2.19 4.43 -23.78
CA ILE A 253 3.52 4.20 -23.22
C ILE A 253 3.36 3.11 -22.16
N LYS A 254 4.01 1.96 -22.37
CA LYS A 254 3.81 0.76 -21.57
C LYS A 254 4.90 0.62 -20.51
N ASP A 255 4.52 0.26 -19.29
CA ASP A 255 5.46 -0.25 -18.30
C ASP A 255 5.74 -1.73 -18.59
N ARG A 256 7.03 -2.10 -18.61
CA ARG A 256 7.49 -3.49 -18.80
C ARG A 256 7.75 -4.23 -17.50
N SER A 257 7.51 -3.59 -16.37
CA SER A 257 7.67 -4.26 -15.06
C SER A 257 6.65 -5.39 -14.93
N GLU A 258 7.14 -6.62 -14.82
CA GLU A 258 6.30 -7.82 -14.66
C GLU A 258 5.59 -7.85 -13.32
N GLN A 259 6.14 -7.20 -12.31
CA GLN A 259 5.58 -7.14 -10.95
C GLN A 259 4.47 -6.09 -10.81
N ASP A 260 4.39 -5.12 -11.72
CA ASP A 260 3.36 -4.08 -11.72
C ASP A 260 2.08 -4.57 -12.41
N THR A 261 1.24 -5.23 -11.66
CA THR A 261 -0.05 -5.71 -12.16
C THR A 261 -1.04 -4.56 -12.44
N TYR A 262 -0.83 -3.37 -11.84
CA TYR A 262 -1.63 -2.18 -12.12
C TYR A 262 -1.49 -1.73 -13.57
N SER A 263 -0.26 -1.44 -13.99
CA SER A 263 0.02 -0.95 -15.35
C SER A 263 -0.34 -1.97 -16.42
N ALA A 264 -0.05 -3.24 -16.16
CA ALA A 264 -0.43 -4.33 -17.06
C ALA A 264 -1.96 -4.47 -17.23
N SER A 265 -2.71 -4.39 -16.12
CA SER A 265 -4.18 -4.44 -16.15
C SER A 265 -4.78 -3.23 -16.85
N LEU A 266 -4.29 -2.02 -16.53
CA LEU A 266 -4.76 -0.78 -17.16
C LEU A 266 -4.51 -0.78 -18.67
N ASN A 267 -3.33 -1.24 -19.11
CA ASN A 267 -3.00 -1.32 -20.54
C ASN A 267 -3.91 -2.32 -21.27
N ARG A 268 -4.15 -3.51 -20.70
CA ARG A 268 -5.11 -4.47 -21.27
C ARG A 268 -6.51 -3.89 -21.36
N GLY A 269 -7.00 -3.28 -20.28
CA GLY A 269 -8.31 -2.64 -20.24
C GLY A 269 -8.45 -1.52 -21.26
N PHE A 270 -7.41 -0.68 -21.40
CA PHE A 270 -7.39 0.41 -22.38
C PHE A 270 -7.41 -0.10 -23.82
N THR A 271 -6.58 -1.08 -24.16
CA THR A 271 -6.54 -1.67 -25.50
C THR A 271 -7.88 -2.30 -25.86
N ALA A 272 -8.46 -3.07 -24.94
CA ALA A 272 -9.77 -3.69 -25.14
C ALA A 272 -10.90 -2.64 -25.28
N ALA A 273 -10.89 -1.58 -24.46
CA ALA A 273 -11.88 -0.51 -24.58
C ALA A 273 -11.72 0.29 -25.87
N ALA A 274 -10.48 0.55 -26.31
CA ALA A 274 -10.19 1.22 -27.57
C ALA A 274 -10.75 0.45 -28.76
N ALA A 275 -10.51 -0.87 -28.80
CA ALA A 275 -11.05 -1.74 -29.84
C ALA A 275 -12.59 -1.73 -29.85
N ARG A 276 -13.24 -1.93 -28.68
CA ARG A 276 -14.72 -1.92 -28.58
C ARG A 276 -15.36 -0.59 -28.98
N GLN A 277 -14.69 0.53 -28.69
CA GLN A 277 -15.22 1.88 -28.94
C GLN A 277 -14.71 2.49 -30.25
N GLY A 278 -13.93 1.76 -31.04
CA GLY A 278 -13.39 2.20 -32.33
C GLY A 278 -12.40 3.37 -32.22
N LEU A 279 -11.65 3.49 -31.11
CA LEU A 279 -10.54 4.42 -31.00
C LEU A 279 -9.30 3.83 -31.67
N LYS A 280 -8.81 4.51 -32.71
CA LYS A 280 -7.59 4.08 -33.42
C LYS A 280 -6.36 4.42 -32.56
N LEU A 281 -5.58 3.42 -32.22
CA LEU A 281 -4.30 3.55 -31.53
C LEU A 281 -3.15 3.53 -32.54
N THR A 282 -2.12 4.33 -32.27
CA THR A 282 -0.85 4.29 -33.01
C THR A 282 0.16 3.61 -32.06
N ASP A 283 0.63 2.43 -32.45
CA ASP A 283 1.71 1.79 -31.70
C ASP A 283 3.05 2.40 -32.12
N MET A 284 3.72 3.08 -31.21
CA MET A 284 5.05 3.67 -31.41
C MET A 284 6.13 2.85 -30.71
N GLY A 285 5.80 1.68 -30.15
CA GLY A 285 6.73 0.84 -29.40
C GLY A 285 7.30 1.49 -28.14
N LEU A 286 6.66 2.54 -27.63
CA LEU A 286 7.14 3.27 -26.47
C LEU A 286 6.89 2.46 -25.19
N ALA A 287 7.96 2.23 -24.43
CA ALA A 287 7.89 1.53 -23.17
C ALA A 287 8.98 2.01 -22.20
N TYR A 288 8.73 1.83 -20.91
CA TYR A 288 9.70 2.04 -19.83
C TYR A 288 9.62 0.87 -18.86
N SER A 289 10.55 0.81 -17.91
CA SER A 289 10.48 -0.12 -16.77
C SER A 289 10.56 0.66 -15.48
N SER A 290 9.53 0.57 -14.66
CA SER A 290 9.51 1.18 -13.32
C SER A 290 10.42 0.43 -12.33
N ALA A 291 10.77 -0.83 -12.63
CA ALA A 291 11.57 -1.68 -11.74
C ALA A 291 13.07 -1.36 -11.76
N THR A 292 13.58 -0.62 -12.72
CA THR A 292 15.05 -0.54 -12.97
C THR A 292 15.65 0.87 -13.05
N ALA A 293 14.85 1.94 -13.12
CA ALA A 293 15.43 3.29 -13.25
C ALA A 293 14.46 4.42 -12.90
N PRO A 294 14.98 5.59 -12.48
CA PRO A 294 14.22 6.83 -12.59
C PRO A 294 13.74 6.99 -14.03
N PRO A 295 12.55 7.60 -14.27
CA PRO A 295 12.00 7.72 -15.61
C PRO A 295 13.08 8.31 -16.52
N PRO A 296 13.35 7.67 -17.66
CA PRO A 296 14.40 8.14 -18.56
C PRO A 296 14.09 9.57 -18.95
N THR A 297 15.03 10.46 -18.74
CA THR A 297 15.05 11.75 -19.42
C THR A 297 14.84 11.44 -20.90
N PRO A 298 13.86 12.07 -21.59
CA PRO A 298 13.61 11.80 -22.99
C PRO A 298 14.93 11.88 -23.77
N SER A 299 15.36 10.76 -24.35
CA SER A 299 16.55 10.74 -25.20
C SER A 299 16.33 11.74 -26.34
N PRO A 300 17.34 12.52 -26.73
CA PRO A 300 17.25 13.43 -27.87
C PRO A 300 16.90 12.75 -29.22
N ARG A 301 16.84 11.41 -29.22
CA ARG A 301 16.46 10.58 -30.38
C ARG A 301 15.02 10.08 -30.37
N SER A 302 14.18 10.49 -29.41
CA SER A 302 12.75 10.25 -29.50
C SER A 302 12.21 10.95 -30.76
N PRO A 303 11.40 10.25 -31.58
CA PRO A 303 10.90 10.86 -32.81
C PRO A 303 10.17 12.15 -32.46
N THR A 304 10.54 13.20 -33.13
CA THR A 304 9.99 14.54 -33.08
C THR A 304 8.47 14.52 -33.07
N GLY A 305 7.83 14.62 -31.91
CA GLY A 305 6.36 14.60 -31.81
C GLY A 305 5.78 14.96 -30.46
N CYS A 306 6.51 14.77 -29.38
CA CYS A 306 6.05 15.18 -28.04
C CYS A 306 7.01 16.21 -27.49
N ALA A 307 6.65 17.49 -27.52
CA ALA A 307 7.41 18.52 -26.83
C ALA A 307 7.33 18.29 -25.31
N PRO A 308 8.46 18.31 -24.57
CA PRO A 308 8.43 18.16 -23.14
C PRO A 308 7.63 19.32 -22.54
N ILE A 309 6.61 19.00 -21.72
CA ILE A 309 5.95 20.00 -20.88
C ILE A 309 6.98 20.43 -19.87
N ARG A 310 7.59 21.63 -20.05
CA ARG A 310 8.46 22.24 -19.06
C ARG A 310 7.68 22.38 -17.77
N ARG A 311 8.13 21.69 -16.73
CA ARG A 311 7.71 21.97 -15.35
C ARG A 311 8.19 23.39 -15.03
N THR A 312 7.27 24.34 -14.96
CA THR A 312 7.54 25.66 -14.40
C THR A 312 7.81 25.44 -12.91
N ARG A 313 9.07 25.56 -12.48
CA ARG A 313 9.40 25.64 -11.05
C ARG A 313 8.82 26.96 -10.54
N CYS A 314 7.71 26.89 -9.84
CA CYS A 314 7.32 27.99 -8.95
C CYS A 314 8.15 27.84 -7.67
N THR A 315 9.20 28.63 -7.54
CA THR A 315 9.87 28.82 -6.25
C THR A 315 8.99 29.76 -5.44
N SER A 316 8.32 29.22 -4.42
CA SER A 316 7.60 30.01 -3.45
C SER A 316 8.59 30.81 -2.61
N ARG A 317 8.66 32.10 -2.85
CA ARG A 317 9.12 33.05 -1.85
C ARG A 317 8.13 34.19 -1.79
N ALA A 318 7.51 34.33 -0.62
CA ALA A 318 6.85 35.49 -0.01
C ALA A 318 5.95 36.35 -0.92
N ALA A 319 4.71 36.49 -0.48
CA ALA A 319 3.81 37.63 -0.68
C ALA A 319 4.04 38.49 -1.95
N GLY A 320 3.20 38.32 -2.96
CA GLY A 320 2.97 39.36 -3.98
C GLY A 320 3.64 39.16 -5.35
N GLY A 321 4.24 38.02 -5.66
CA GLY A 321 4.95 37.81 -6.93
C GLY A 321 4.01 37.35 -8.07
N ARG A 322 3.85 38.18 -9.09
CA ARG A 322 3.29 37.80 -10.39
C ARG A 322 4.21 36.83 -11.10
N CYS A 323 3.68 35.72 -11.61
CA CYS A 323 4.42 34.82 -12.49
C CYS A 323 4.73 35.55 -13.80
N ALA A 324 5.99 35.98 -14.00
CA ALA A 324 6.42 36.51 -15.27
C ALA A 324 6.65 35.35 -16.24
N ALA A 325 5.81 35.23 -17.26
CA ALA A 325 6.05 34.35 -18.38
C ALA A 325 7.18 34.94 -19.23
N SER A 326 8.34 34.27 -19.27
CA SER A 326 9.39 34.63 -20.22
C SER A 326 8.91 34.28 -21.62
N SER A 327 8.52 35.30 -22.36
CA SER A 327 8.16 35.22 -23.78
C SER A 327 9.39 34.95 -24.62
N ARG A 328 9.64 33.71 -25.02
CA ARG A 328 10.38 33.46 -26.26
C ARG A 328 9.38 33.32 -27.39
N ARG A 329 9.50 34.19 -28.37
CA ARG A 329 8.64 34.30 -29.55
C ARG A 329 8.43 32.94 -30.22
N TRP A 330 7.17 32.65 -30.55
CA TRP A 330 6.76 31.59 -31.43
C TRP A 330 7.14 31.92 -32.88
N PRO A 331 7.51 30.96 -33.73
CA PRO A 331 7.62 31.18 -35.15
C PRO A 331 6.25 31.49 -35.77
N PRO A 332 6.22 32.12 -36.96
CA PRO A 332 5.02 32.65 -37.57
C PRO A 332 3.99 31.57 -37.96
N PRO A 333 2.71 31.94 -38.15
CA PRO A 333 1.62 30.99 -38.36
C PRO A 333 1.74 30.29 -39.72
N GLY A 334 1.85 28.97 -39.68
CA GLY A 334 1.93 28.07 -40.86
C GLY A 334 2.39 26.67 -40.50
N GLY A 335 2.97 26.45 -39.36
CA GLY A 335 3.42 25.12 -38.91
C GLY A 335 2.33 24.41 -38.10
N ALA A 336 2.05 23.14 -38.43
CA ALA A 336 1.13 22.30 -37.67
C ALA A 336 1.52 22.26 -36.18
N ALA A 337 0.56 22.51 -35.28
CA ALA A 337 0.77 22.45 -33.85
C ALA A 337 1.24 21.05 -33.46
N PRO A 338 2.25 20.92 -32.57
CA PRO A 338 2.71 19.62 -32.14
C PRO A 338 1.61 18.85 -31.39
N PRO A 339 1.55 17.52 -31.50
CA PRO A 339 0.54 16.71 -30.84
C PRO A 339 0.63 16.84 -29.32
N ARG A 340 -0.51 17.00 -28.66
CA ARG A 340 -0.60 17.02 -27.19
C ARG A 340 -0.50 15.58 -26.68
N CYS A 341 0.56 15.27 -25.96
CA CYS A 341 0.68 14.01 -25.24
C CYS A 341 0.06 14.18 -23.84
N THR A 342 -1.00 13.44 -23.56
CA THR A 342 -1.56 13.33 -22.21
C THR A 342 -1.11 12.01 -21.60
N PRO A 343 -0.24 12.00 -20.56
CA PRO A 343 0.12 10.76 -19.88
C PRO A 343 -1.08 10.21 -19.12
N ALA A 344 -1.41 8.94 -19.33
CA ALA A 344 -2.57 8.27 -18.70
C ALA A 344 -2.50 8.25 -17.17
N THR A 345 -1.31 8.28 -16.60
CA THR A 345 -1.08 8.21 -15.14
C THR A 345 -1.22 9.55 -14.41
N THR A 346 -1.09 10.69 -15.08
CA THR A 346 -1.14 12.01 -14.43
C THR A 346 -2.54 12.65 -14.43
N TRP A 347 -3.48 12.11 -15.20
CA TRP A 347 -4.82 12.72 -15.33
C TRP A 347 -5.74 12.49 -14.12
N TRP A 348 -5.52 11.43 -13.35
CA TRP A 348 -6.43 11.07 -12.25
C TRP A 348 -6.25 11.89 -10.98
N ALA A 349 -5.06 12.40 -10.70
CA ALA A 349 -4.80 13.12 -9.47
C ALA A 349 -5.37 14.55 -9.45
N SER A 350 -5.63 15.17 -10.60
CA SER A 350 -5.97 16.62 -10.65
C SER A 350 -7.44 16.95 -10.95
N SER A 351 -8.21 16.08 -11.57
CA SER A 351 -9.56 16.43 -12.03
C SER A 351 -10.71 16.12 -11.05
N THR A 352 -10.56 15.08 -10.23
CA THR A 352 -11.60 14.70 -9.25
C THR A 352 -11.62 15.60 -8.01
N TYR A 353 -10.46 16.11 -7.60
CA TYR A 353 -10.38 16.98 -6.42
C TYR A 353 -10.98 18.38 -6.65
N ARG A 354 -11.01 18.90 -7.88
CA ARG A 354 -11.56 20.22 -8.17
C ARG A 354 -13.10 20.28 -8.28
N ARG A 355 -13.77 19.15 -8.56
CA ARG A 355 -15.25 19.14 -8.66
C ARG A 355 -15.95 18.98 -7.32
N ALA A 356 -15.38 18.21 -6.39
CA ALA A 356 -15.99 18.02 -5.06
C ALA A 356 -15.97 19.30 -4.22
N THR A 357 -14.92 20.10 -4.29
CA THR A 357 -14.82 21.36 -3.52
C THR A 357 -15.68 22.51 -4.07
N ARG A 358 -16.07 22.51 -5.37
CA ARG A 358 -16.99 23.52 -5.92
C ARG A 358 -18.46 23.23 -5.62
N ARG A 359 -18.84 21.97 -5.42
CA ARG A 359 -20.24 21.63 -5.06
C ARG A 359 -20.53 21.90 -3.59
N ALA A 360 -19.58 21.65 -2.70
CA ALA A 360 -19.73 21.97 -1.27
C ALA A 360 -19.82 23.46 -0.96
N ARG A 361 -19.23 24.33 -1.80
CA ARG A 361 -19.34 25.80 -1.61
C ARG A 361 -20.62 26.43 -2.19
N ARG A 362 -21.39 25.72 -3.05
CA ARG A 362 -22.66 26.23 -3.60
C ARG A 362 -23.88 25.83 -2.75
N SER A 363 -23.82 24.76 -1.97
CA SER A 363 -24.91 24.34 -1.09
C SER A 363 -24.93 25.07 0.27
N GLY A 364 -23.91 25.85 0.60
CA GLY A 364 -23.85 26.63 1.86
C GLY A 364 -24.34 28.08 1.78
N ARG A 365 -24.95 28.53 0.66
CA ARG A 365 -25.34 29.93 0.48
C ARG A 365 -26.82 30.19 0.16
N SER A 366 -27.69 29.22 0.40
CA SER A 366 -29.14 29.44 0.28
C SER A 366 -29.87 29.01 1.56
N GLY A 367 -29.77 29.84 2.57
CA GLY A 367 -30.50 29.63 3.82
C GLY A 367 -30.27 30.79 4.79
N ASN A 368 -30.70 32.01 4.41
CA ASN A 368 -31.10 33.07 5.33
C ASN A 368 -31.65 34.24 4.52
N ALA A 369 -32.94 34.22 4.25
CA ALA A 369 -33.78 35.39 4.11
C ALA A 369 -35.24 34.92 4.15
N ALA A 370 -35.94 35.40 5.14
CA ALA A 370 -37.37 35.51 5.30
C ALA A 370 -37.91 34.79 6.55
N GLY A 371 -38.39 35.62 7.50
CA GLY A 371 -39.26 35.29 8.61
C GLY A 371 -38.71 35.64 9.95
#